data_f058252c108a686828f0c2f77adc185a
#
_entry.id   f058252c108a686828f0c2f77adc185a
#
_cell.length_a   1.000
_cell.length_b   1.000
_cell.length_c   1.000
_cell.angle_alpha   90.00
_cell.angle_beta   90.00
_cell.angle_gamma   90.00
#
_symmetry.space_group_name_H-M   'P 1'
#
loop_
_entity.id
_entity.type
_entity.pdbx_description
1 polymer ?
#
loop_
_entity_poly.entity_id
_entity_poly.type
_entity_poly.pdbx_seq_one_letter_code
_entity_poly.pdbx_strand_id
1 'polypeptide(L)'
;QIIIINNKSDEALADWETLYNKIETDLIKFPKINLKSILKTQFLSNPKTAKKQFKILAKQERNYFNTNLEFALNSLGYDLLYGDKNVSKAIEIFEFATKEYPKNANLFDSLGEAYFVNKTYDKAISNYKKSLKLNPKNDNAKEMILKINQLLSAKK
;
A
#
# COMPACT_ATOMS: atom_id res chain seq x y z
N GLN A 1 -11.43 17.99 13.55
CA GLN A 1 -10.06 18.52 13.67
C GLN A 1 -9.09 17.36 13.59
N ILE A 2 -8.29 17.31 12.55
CA ILE A 2 -7.19 16.34 12.42
C ILE A 2 -6.02 16.94 13.20
N ILE A 3 -5.64 16.32 14.30
CA ILE A 3 -4.46 16.74 15.06
C ILE A 3 -3.24 16.22 14.30
N ILE A 4 -2.54 17.12 13.62
CA ILE A 4 -1.21 16.84 13.04
C ILE A 4 -0.20 17.04 14.17
N ILE A 5 0.32 15.93 14.70
CA ILE A 5 1.35 16.00 15.73
C ILE A 5 2.71 16.14 15.03
N ASN A 6 3.28 17.32 15.18
CA ASN A 6 4.63 17.64 14.71
C ASN A 6 5.62 17.16 15.79
N ASN A 7 6.30 16.05 15.52
CA ASN A 7 7.12 15.34 16.51
C ASN A 7 8.55 15.87 16.55
N LYS A 8 8.95 16.49 17.65
CA LYS A 8 10.34 16.99 17.89
C LYS A 8 11.07 16.32 19.06
N SER A 9 10.49 15.37 19.81
CA SER A 9 11.23 14.72 20.92
C SER A 9 10.63 13.37 21.32
N ASP A 10 11.41 12.55 22.03
CA ASP A 10 11.00 11.25 22.57
C ASP A 10 9.91 11.35 23.66
N GLU A 11 9.69 12.54 24.25
CA GLU A 11 8.57 12.82 25.16
C GLU A 11 7.20 12.68 24.49
N ALA A 12 7.12 12.86 23.17
CA ALA A 12 5.88 12.66 22.43
C ALA A 12 5.42 11.19 22.36
N LEU A 13 6.28 10.21 22.65
CA LEU A 13 5.91 8.80 22.69
C LEU A 13 5.08 8.45 23.94
N ALA A 14 5.38 9.05 25.09
CA ALA A 14 4.61 8.88 26.33
C ALA A 14 3.21 9.51 26.23
N ASP A 15 3.09 10.63 25.53
CA ASP A 15 1.82 11.29 25.23
C ASP A 15 0.95 10.45 24.28
N TRP A 16 1.57 9.69 23.38
CA TRP A 16 0.85 8.78 22.47
C TRP A 16 0.18 7.63 23.21
N GLU A 17 0.82 7.05 24.19
CA GLU A 17 0.27 5.93 24.97
C GLU A 17 -0.95 6.41 25.80
N THR A 18 -0.86 7.61 26.37
CA THR A 18 -1.95 8.24 27.09
C THR A 18 -3.09 8.67 26.16
N LEU A 19 -2.78 9.24 25.01
CA LEU A 19 -3.75 9.61 23.97
C LEU A 19 -4.39 8.37 23.35
N TYR A 20 -3.63 7.31 23.16
CA TYR A 20 -4.08 6.04 22.61
C TYR A 20 -5.07 5.35 23.57
N ASN A 21 -4.73 5.23 24.85
CA ASN A 21 -5.62 4.66 25.87
C ASN A 21 -6.92 5.48 26.03
N LYS A 22 -6.84 6.81 25.84
CA LYS A 22 -8.00 7.68 25.83
C LYS A 22 -8.84 7.52 24.57
N ILE A 23 -8.19 7.33 23.41
CA ILE A 23 -8.83 7.06 22.13
C ILE A 23 -9.49 5.67 22.15
N GLU A 24 -8.89 4.65 22.76
CA GLU A 24 -9.46 3.31 22.85
C GLU A 24 -10.72 3.28 23.72
N THR A 25 -10.76 4.06 24.80
CA THR A 25 -11.97 4.25 25.63
C THR A 25 -13.04 5.09 24.94
N ASP A 26 -12.66 6.04 24.09
CA ASP A 26 -13.58 6.89 23.34
C ASP A 26 -13.99 6.29 21.97
N LEU A 27 -13.20 5.38 21.39
CA LEU A 27 -13.46 4.74 20.09
C LEU A 27 -14.70 3.85 20.07
N ILE A 28 -15.24 3.45 21.23
CA ILE A 28 -16.56 2.81 21.30
C ILE A 28 -17.67 3.77 20.82
N LYS A 29 -17.41 5.08 20.78
CA LYS A 29 -18.38 6.12 20.39
C LYS A 29 -18.12 6.77 19.02
N PHE A 30 -16.99 6.52 18.36
CA PHE A 30 -16.66 7.19 17.08
C PHE A 30 -16.84 6.27 15.87
N PRO A 31 -17.26 6.81 14.72
CA PRO A 31 -17.34 6.03 13.48
C PRO A 31 -15.95 5.47 13.15
N LYS A 32 -15.91 4.20 12.77
CA LYS A 32 -14.67 3.49 12.42
C LYS A 32 -13.77 4.37 11.55
N ILE A 33 -12.62 4.75 12.07
CA ILE A 33 -11.64 5.55 11.34
C ILE A 33 -11.26 4.77 10.08
N ASN A 34 -11.56 5.35 8.93
CA ASN A 34 -11.21 4.72 7.66
C ASN A 34 -9.70 4.93 7.40
N LEU A 35 -8.90 3.99 7.89
CA LEU A 35 -7.44 4.01 7.75
C LEU A 35 -6.99 4.26 6.29
N LYS A 36 -7.70 3.68 5.32
CA LYS A 36 -7.43 3.88 3.90
C LYS A 36 -7.58 5.34 3.49
N SER A 37 -8.62 6.04 3.96
CA SER A 37 -8.83 7.46 3.67
C SER A 37 -7.73 8.34 4.25
N ILE A 38 -7.29 8.04 5.47
CA ILE A 38 -6.18 8.76 6.12
C ILE A 38 -4.88 8.54 5.34
N LEU A 39 -4.56 7.29 5.01
CA LEU A 39 -3.39 6.95 4.22
C LEU A 39 -3.44 7.65 2.86
N LYS A 40 -4.59 7.64 2.17
CA LYS A 40 -4.77 8.31 0.88
C LYS A 40 -4.42 9.80 0.99
N THR A 41 -5.02 10.51 1.94
CA THR A 41 -4.77 11.94 2.14
C THR A 41 -3.28 12.21 2.41
N GLN A 42 -2.66 11.43 3.28
CA GLN A 42 -1.25 11.60 3.65
C GLN A 42 -0.30 11.28 2.49
N PHE A 43 -0.52 10.18 1.76
CA PHE A 43 0.32 9.81 0.63
C PHE A 43 0.18 10.78 -0.54
N LEU A 44 -0.98 11.41 -0.73
CA LEU A 44 -1.18 12.41 -1.77
C LEU A 44 -0.56 13.76 -1.39
N SER A 45 -0.66 14.18 -0.13
CA SER A 45 -0.15 15.47 0.33
C SER A 45 1.36 15.47 0.59
N ASN A 46 1.88 14.45 1.30
CA ASN A 46 3.31 14.33 1.63
C ASN A 46 3.76 12.86 1.68
N PRO A 47 4.10 12.26 0.54
CA PRO A 47 4.46 10.84 0.45
C PRO A 47 5.64 10.45 1.35
N LYS A 48 6.63 11.34 1.52
CA LYS A 48 7.81 11.07 2.35
C LYS A 48 7.44 10.92 3.82
N THR A 49 6.64 11.84 4.33
CA THR A 49 6.14 11.80 5.71
C THR A 49 5.19 10.62 5.90
N ALA A 50 4.28 10.38 4.96
CA ALA A 50 3.35 9.25 5.01
C ALA A 50 4.09 7.91 5.11
N LYS A 51 5.13 7.70 4.30
CA LYS A 51 5.96 6.48 4.34
C LYS A 51 6.67 6.31 5.69
N LYS A 52 7.16 7.41 6.30
CA LYS A 52 7.76 7.37 7.64
C LYS A 52 6.74 7.01 8.71
N GLN A 53 5.58 7.66 8.71
CA GLN A 53 4.50 7.39 9.66
C GLN A 53 3.94 5.98 9.51
N PHE A 54 3.76 5.50 8.29
CA PHE A 54 3.35 4.13 8.03
C PHE A 54 4.29 3.11 8.68
N LYS A 55 5.61 3.31 8.58
CA LYS A 55 6.60 2.41 9.20
C LYS A 55 6.51 2.40 10.73
N ILE A 56 6.18 3.52 11.33
CA ILE A 56 5.96 3.61 12.78
C ILE A 56 4.71 2.81 13.15
N LEU A 57 3.59 3.06 12.45
CA LEU A 57 2.34 2.32 12.64
C LEU A 57 2.54 0.81 12.45
N ALA A 58 3.24 0.37 11.41
CA ALA A 58 3.50 -1.04 11.13
C ALA A 58 4.32 -1.74 12.24
N LYS A 59 5.16 -1.01 12.96
CA LYS A 59 5.85 -1.54 14.14
C LYS A 59 4.91 -1.67 15.34
N GLN A 60 4.02 -0.70 15.53
CA GLN A 60 3.05 -0.70 16.62
C GLN A 60 1.95 -1.73 16.41
N GLU A 61 1.51 -1.92 15.15
CA GLU A 61 0.47 -2.88 14.79
C GLU A 61 0.76 -4.32 15.22
N ARG A 62 2.03 -4.73 15.20
CA ARG A 62 2.44 -6.06 15.69
C ARG A 62 2.06 -6.30 17.15
N ASN A 63 1.81 -5.24 17.89
CA ASN A 63 1.53 -5.29 19.33
C ASN A 63 0.07 -4.98 19.68
N TYR A 64 -0.67 -4.19 18.87
CA TYR A 64 -1.93 -3.59 19.33
C TYR A 64 -3.08 -3.56 18.31
N PHE A 65 -2.86 -3.77 17.01
CA PHE A 65 -3.91 -3.62 16.01
C PHE A 65 -4.08 -4.88 15.14
N ASN A 66 -5.34 -5.28 14.99
CA ASN A 66 -5.74 -6.31 14.04
C ASN A 66 -6.10 -5.69 12.67
N THR A 67 -5.36 -4.65 12.25
CA THR A 67 -5.57 -3.99 10.97
C THR A 67 -4.60 -4.56 9.94
N ASN A 68 -5.11 -5.08 8.83
CA ASN A 68 -4.27 -5.58 7.75
C ASN A 68 -3.73 -4.40 6.93
N LEU A 69 -2.57 -3.86 7.35
CA LEU A 69 -1.92 -2.73 6.67
C LEU A 69 -1.50 -3.07 5.23
N GLU A 70 -1.16 -4.33 4.96
CA GLU A 70 -0.89 -4.80 3.59
C GLU A 70 -2.11 -4.63 2.71
N PHE A 71 -3.28 -5.03 3.23
CA PHE A 71 -4.55 -4.87 2.54
C PHE A 71 -4.91 -3.39 2.36
N ALA A 72 -4.67 -2.54 3.36
CA ALA A 72 -4.94 -1.11 3.27
C ALA A 72 -4.09 -0.44 2.17
N LEU A 73 -2.80 -0.77 2.06
CA LEU A 73 -1.93 -0.27 0.98
C LEU A 73 -2.38 -0.80 -0.38
N ASN A 74 -2.73 -2.07 -0.47
CA ASN A 74 -3.20 -2.68 -1.71
C ASN A 74 -4.50 -2.02 -2.19
N SER A 75 -5.46 -1.85 -1.30
CA SER A 75 -6.72 -1.18 -1.57
C SER A 75 -6.53 0.28 -1.99
N LEU A 76 -5.62 1.01 -1.32
CA LEU A 76 -5.27 2.38 -1.70
C LEU A 76 -4.66 2.44 -3.10
N GLY A 77 -3.76 1.50 -3.43
CA GLY A 77 -3.17 1.41 -4.76
C GLY A 77 -4.23 1.24 -5.85
N TYR A 78 -5.20 0.36 -5.63
CA TYR A 78 -6.31 0.15 -6.58
C TYR A 78 -7.28 1.33 -6.66
N ASP A 79 -7.58 2.01 -5.55
CA ASP A 79 -8.39 3.24 -5.59
C ASP A 79 -7.72 4.31 -6.46
N LEU A 80 -6.40 4.46 -6.36
CA LEU A 80 -5.65 5.41 -7.19
C LEU A 80 -5.60 4.96 -8.65
N LEU A 81 -5.46 3.66 -8.90
CA LEU A 81 -5.32 3.11 -10.25
C LEU A 81 -6.60 3.23 -11.05
N TYR A 82 -7.72 2.83 -10.48
CA TYR A 82 -9.01 2.71 -11.17
C TYR A 82 -10.03 3.77 -10.78
N GLY A 83 -10.05 4.20 -9.52
CA GLY A 83 -10.94 5.24 -9.03
C GLY A 83 -10.48 6.63 -9.48
N ASP A 84 -9.32 7.04 -9.02
CA ASP A 84 -8.78 8.38 -9.32
C ASP A 84 -8.08 8.43 -10.70
N LYS A 85 -7.84 7.29 -11.34
CA LYS A 85 -7.07 7.13 -12.59
C LYS A 85 -5.67 7.74 -12.52
N ASN A 86 -5.10 7.75 -11.32
CA ASN A 86 -3.76 8.28 -11.05
C ASN A 86 -2.73 7.13 -11.03
N VAL A 87 -2.41 6.62 -12.22
CA VAL A 87 -1.54 5.46 -12.43
C VAL A 87 -0.16 5.66 -11.78
N SER A 88 0.41 6.85 -11.90
CA SER A 88 1.73 7.17 -11.33
C SER A 88 1.74 7.03 -9.80
N LYS A 89 0.71 7.55 -9.13
CA LYS A 89 0.58 7.44 -7.67
C LYS A 89 0.25 6.02 -7.24
N ALA A 90 -0.54 5.28 -8.00
CA ALA A 90 -0.79 3.86 -7.75
C ALA A 90 0.51 3.05 -7.77
N ILE A 91 1.36 3.25 -8.79
CA ILE A 91 2.67 2.62 -8.87
C ILE A 91 3.52 2.98 -7.64
N GLU A 92 3.57 4.25 -7.24
CA GLU A 92 4.33 4.67 -6.06
C GLU A 92 3.89 3.95 -4.77
N ILE A 93 2.56 3.78 -4.59
CA ILE A 93 2.00 3.05 -3.43
C ILE A 93 2.35 1.55 -3.50
N PHE A 94 2.17 0.91 -4.65
CA PHE A 94 2.49 -0.51 -4.80
C PHE A 94 4.00 -0.79 -4.69
N GLU A 95 4.86 0.10 -5.21
CA GLU A 95 6.31 0.00 -5.01
C GLU A 95 6.68 0.12 -3.52
N PHE A 96 6.03 1.01 -2.79
CA PHE A 96 6.22 1.12 -1.35
C PHE A 96 5.71 -0.15 -0.64
N ALA A 97 4.52 -0.63 -0.97
CA ALA A 97 3.93 -1.82 -0.36
C ALA A 97 4.81 -3.07 -0.57
N THR A 98 5.34 -3.27 -1.78
CA THR A 98 6.24 -4.41 -2.06
C THR A 98 7.58 -4.34 -1.34
N LYS A 99 8.06 -3.13 -0.98
CA LYS A 99 9.26 -2.95 -0.15
C LYS A 99 9.00 -3.26 1.32
N GLU A 100 7.86 -2.86 1.85
CA GLU A 100 7.50 -3.13 3.26
C GLU A 100 7.11 -4.61 3.47
N TYR A 101 6.49 -5.24 2.45
CA TYR A 101 6.01 -6.62 2.49
C TYR A 101 6.59 -7.49 1.36
N PRO A 102 7.91 -7.74 1.36
CA PRO A 102 8.61 -8.38 0.24
C PRO A 102 8.27 -9.86 0.02
N LYS A 103 7.50 -10.47 0.92
CA LYS A 103 7.03 -11.86 0.83
C LYS A 103 5.58 -11.99 0.39
N ASN A 104 4.88 -10.87 0.17
CA ASN A 104 3.48 -10.88 -0.24
C ASN A 104 3.37 -10.95 -1.76
N ALA A 105 3.02 -12.11 -2.29
CA ALA A 105 2.86 -12.36 -3.72
C ALA A 105 1.81 -11.45 -4.37
N ASN A 106 0.71 -11.18 -3.66
CA ASN A 106 -0.39 -10.38 -4.18
C ASN A 106 0.03 -8.92 -4.45
N LEU A 107 0.89 -8.34 -3.62
CA LEU A 107 1.38 -6.98 -3.84
C LEU A 107 2.25 -6.87 -5.09
N PHE A 108 3.04 -7.91 -5.41
CA PHE A 108 3.80 -7.94 -6.66
C PHE A 108 2.89 -8.13 -7.88
N ASP A 109 1.82 -8.89 -7.74
CA ASP A 109 0.79 -9.02 -8.77
C ASP A 109 0.13 -7.66 -9.06
N SER A 110 -0.32 -6.96 -8.02
CA SER A 110 -0.92 -5.63 -8.10
C SER A 110 0.04 -4.59 -8.70
N LEU A 111 1.34 -4.63 -8.34
CA LEU A 111 2.35 -3.77 -8.96
C LEU A 111 2.56 -4.11 -10.44
N GLY A 112 2.53 -5.39 -10.79
CA GLY A 112 2.55 -5.86 -12.18
C GLY A 112 1.40 -5.28 -12.99
N GLU A 113 0.19 -5.30 -12.43
CA GLU A 113 -1.01 -4.73 -13.04
C GLU A 113 -0.90 -3.21 -13.23
N ALA A 114 -0.43 -2.48 -12.22
CA ALA A 114 -0.23 -1.04 -12.33
C ALA A 114 0.78 -0.68 -13.43
N TYR A 115 1.88 -1.43 -13.56
CA TYR A 115 2.82 -1.26 -14.65
C TYR A 115 2.25 -1.66 -16.02
N PHE A 116 1.37 -2.67 -16.06
CA PHE A 116 0.66 -3.05 -17.29
C PHE A 116 -0.26 -1.90 -17.76
N VAL A 117 -1.05 -1.31 -16.86
CA VAL A 117 -1.90 -0.15 -17.15
C VAL A 117 -1.07 1.04 -17.63
N ASN A 118 0.11 1.24 -17.02
CA ASN A 118 1.09 2.26 -17.44
C ASN A 118 1.82 1.92 -18.76
N LYS A 119 1.54 0.77 -19.37
CA LYS A 119 2.21 0.26 -20.58
C LYS A 119 3.74 0.03 -20.43
N THR A 120 4.23 -0.07 -19.21
CA THR A 120 5.63 -0.39 -18.89
C THR A 120 5.80 -1.90 -18.78
N TYR A 121 5.68 -2.58 -19.89
CA TYR A 121 5.50 -4.03 -19.98
C TYR A 121 6.66 -4.85 -19.39
N ASP A 122 7.91 -4.41 -19.53
CA ASP A 122 9.06 -5.12 -18.95
C ASP A 122 8.99 -5.17 -17.42
N LYS A 123 8.60 -4.04 -16.79
CA LYS A 123 8.40 -3.96 -15.35
C LYS A 123 7.18 -4.77 -14.92
N ALA A 124 6.11 -4.79 -15.70
CA ALA A 124 4.93 -5.61 -15.43
C ALA A 124 5.31 -7.10 -15.38
N ILE A 125 5.97 -7.60 -16.42
CA ILE A 125 6.45 -9.01 -16.49
C ILE A 125 7.37 -9.33 -15.30
N SER A 126 8.30 -8.44 -14.95
CA SER A 126 9.22 -8.65 -13.84
C SER A 126 8.48 -8.84 -12.51
N ASN A 127 7.45 -8.02 -12.24
CA ASN A 127 6.66 -8.11 -11.02
C ASN A 127 5.75 -9.35 -11.01
N TYR A 128 5.09 -9.69 -12.11
CA TYR A 128 4.33 -10.93 -12.22
C TYR A 128 5.21 -12.17 -12.01
N LYS A 129 6.44 -12.21 -12.58
CA LYS A 129 7.40 -13.29 -12.32
C LYS A 129 7.78 -13.36 -10.84
N LYS A 130 7.91 -12.23 -10.16
CA LYS A 130 8.19 -12.21 -8.72
C LYS A 130 7.01 -12.69 -7.90
N SER A 131 5.78 -12.33 -8.28
CA SER A 131 4.56 -12.88 -7.70
C SER A 131 4.52 -14.40 -7.84
N LEU A 132 4.79 -14.95 -9.04
CA LEU A 132 4.83 -16.39 -9.29
C LEU A 132 5.92 -17.11 -8.48
N LYS A 133 7.07 -16.48 -8.27
CA LYS A 133 8.13 -17.06 -7.42
C LYS A 133 7.67 -17.22 -5.98
N LEU A 134 6.84 -16.29 -5.48
CA LEU A 134 6.29 -16.31 -4.12
C LEU A 134 5.03 -17.20 -4.02
N ASN A 135 4.22 -17.21 -5.07
CA ASN A 135 3.03 -18.04 -5.18
C ASN A 135 2.94 -18.67 -6.60
N PRO A 136 3.44 -19.88 -6.79
CA PRO A 136 3.40 -20.56 -8.10
C PRO A 136 1.98 -20.86 -8.64
N LYS A 137 0.96 -20.75 -7.77
CA LYS A 137 -0.46 -20.94 -8.13
C LYS A 137 -1.17 -19.65 -8.55
N ASN A 138 -0.43 -18.54 -8.72
CA ASN A 138 -1.02 -17.29 -9.21
C ASN A 138 -1.26 -17.39 -10.73
N ASP A 139 -2.46 -17.85 -11.11
CA ASP A 139 -2.83 -18.02 -12.51
C ASP A 139 -3.00 -16.66 -13.22
N ASN A 140 -3.47 -15.61 -12.51
CA ASN A 140 -3.53 -14.25 -13.07
C ASN A 140 -2.16 -13.80 -13.58
N ALA A 141 -1.10 -13.97 -12.81
CA ALA A 141 0.24 -13.57 -13.21
C ALA A 141 0.73 -14.33 -14.44
N LYS A 142 0.38 -15.64 -14.59
CA LYS A 142 0.71 -16.46 -15.78
C LYS A 142 0.01 -15.90 -17.01
N GLU A 143 -1.29 -15.67 -16.91
CA GLU A 143 -2.12 -15.15 -17.99
C GLU A 143 -1.66 -13.76 -18.44
N MET A 144 -1.34 -12.88 -17.50
CA MET A 144 -0.90 -11.54 -17.81
C MET A 144 0.48 -11.52 -18.50
N ILE A 145 1.41 -12.38 -18.10
CA ILE A 145 2.70 -12.54 -18.81
C ILE A 145 2.47 -12.98 -20.26
N LEU A 146 1.60 -13.97 -20.47
CA LEU A 146 1.28 -14.45 -21.83
C LEU A 146 0.67 -13.33 -22.67
N LYS A 147 -0.32 -12.62 -22.12
CA LYS A 147 -0.99 -11.49 -22.77
C LYS A 147 0.00 -10.39 -23.18
N ILE A 148 0.94 -10.04 -22.29
CA ILE A 148 1.94 -9.01 -22.58
C ILE A 148 2.86 -9.47 -23.71
N ASN A 149 3.32 -10.73 -23.68
CA ASN A 149 4.18 -11.26 -24.72
C ASN A 149 3.49 -11.25 -26.10
N GLN A 150 2.20 -11.61 -26.17
CA GLN A 150 1.41 -11.52 -27.39
C GLN A 150 1.32 -10.07 -27.90
N LEU A 151 1.06 -9.10 -27.00
CA LEU A 151 1.00 -7.67 -27.36
C LEU A 151 2.34 -7.15 -27.91
N LEU A 152 3.47 -7.62 -27.37
CA LEU A 152 4.80 -7.22 -27.83
C LEU A 152 5.15 -7.86 -29.17
N SER A 153 4.72 -9.10 -29.42
CA SER A 153 4.95 -9.80 -30.69
C SER A 153 4.12 -9.21 -31.83
N ALA A 154 2.89 -8.76 -31.56
CA ALA A 154 2.01 -8.15 -32.56
C ALA A 154 2.46 -6.76 -33.02
N LYS A 155 3.42 -6.13 -32.34
CA LYS A 155 3.98 -4.80 -32.67
C LYS A 155 5.26 -4.85 -33.49
N LYS A 156 5.78 -6.02 -33.73
CA LYS A 156 6.94 -6.29 -34.63
C LYS A 156 6.48 -6.60 -36.02
#